data_a8b173d1868fb0f1e0a225a8bde76350
#
_entry.id   a8b173d1868fb0f1e0a225a8bde76350
#
_cell.length_a   1.000
_cell.length_b   1.000
_cell.length_c   1.000
_cell.angle_alpha   90.00
_cell.angle_beta   90.00
_cell.angle_gamma   90.00
#
_symmetry.space_group_name_H-M   'P 1'
#
loop_
_entity.id
_entity.type
_entity.pdbx_description
1 polymer ?
#
loop_
_entity_poly.entity_id
_entity_poly.type
_entity_poly.pdbx_seq_one_letter_code
_entity_poly.pdbx_strand_id
1 'polypeptide(L)'
;MMSAFCHKHGTPIVEELVETIIANRDYLSEIDGAIGDGDHGINMAKGFNLCAESIKGRDLTVSEALDVLSDSLMEGIGGSMGPLYGSIFMGMAESIRDCDKIDATAFSGMLRDGLSCLQDISEAGVGDKCIMDTLIPTVEAFELAQKQNKSFVESLHLMKNAAHAGRDSTLDLVAKIGRASRLGERSRGVLDAGATSCCLILTQLADSVEQRLV
;
A
#
# COMPACT_ATOMS: atom_id res chain seq x y z
N MET A 1 -22.65 15.18 10.34
CA MET A 1 -21.39 14.84 11.05
C MET A 1 -20.40 14.39 9.98
N MET A 2 -19.11 14.74 10.09
CA MET A 2 -18.10 14.17 9.19
C MET A 2 -17.96 12.69 9.57
N SER A 3 -18.02 11.79 8.59
CA SER A 3 -17.80 10.37 8.83
C SER A 3 -16.33 10.13 9.21
N ALA A 4 -16.13 9.27 10.20
CA ALA A 4 -14.81 8.91 10.70
C ALA A 4 -14.85 7.46 11.21
N PHE A 5 -13.71 6.81 11.34
CA PHE A 5 -13.63 5.53 12.04
C PHE A 5 -12.76 5.62 13.29
N CYS A 6 -12.97 4.68 14.20
CA CYS A 6 -12.29 4.68 15.47
C CYS A 6 -10.84 4.21 15.31
N HIS A 7 -9.89 4.96 15.86
CA HIS A 7 -8.47 4.60 15.87
C HIS A 7 -8.17 3.25 16.56
N LYS A 8 -9.05 2.78 17.45
CA LYS A 8 -8.89 1.49 18.16
C LYS A 8 -9.10 0.24 17.30
N HIS A 9 -9.48 0.39 16.03
CA HIS A 9 -9.73 -0.75 15.13
C HIS A 9 -8.51 -1.13 14.26
N GLY A 10 -7.30 -1.06 14.81
CA GLY A 10 -6.08 -1.32 14.05
C GLY A 10 -5.88 -2.79 13.71
N THR A 11 -5.97 -3.66 14.71
CA THR A 11 -5.75 -5.10 14.51
C THR A 11 -6.60 -5.65 13.36
N PRO A 12 -7.95 -5.51 13.34
CA PRO A 12 -8.74 -6.08 12.26
C PRO A 12 -8.46 -5.46 10.88
N ILE A 13 -8.06 -4.18 10.81
CA ILE A 13 -7.68 -3.56 9.53
C ILE A 13 -6.41 -4.20 8.99
N VAL A 14 -5.39 -4.37 9.84
CA VAL A 14 -4.12 -4.96 9.41
C VAL A 14 -4.26 -6.46 9.14
N GLU A 15 -5.09 -7.20 9.87
CA GLU A 15 -5.42 -8.60 9.58
C GLU A 15 -6.02 -8.76 8.18
N GLU A 16 -6.94 -7.89 7.77
CA GLU A 16 -7.53 -7.89 6.42
C GLU A 16 -6.49 -7.60 5.32
N LEU A 17 -5.52 -6.71 5.58
CA LEU A 17 -4.38 -6.50 4.66
C LEU A 17 -3.50 -7.74 4.56
N VAL A 18 -3.22 -8.40 5.69
CA VAL A 18 -2.45 -9.65 5.75
C VAL A 18 -3.13 -10.73 4.91
N GLU A 19 -4.42 -10.96 5.13
CA GLU A 19 -5.20 -11.96 4.39
C GLU A 19 -5.17 -11.69 2.89
N THR A 20 -5.32 -10.44 2.49
CA THR A 20 -5.29 -10.02 1.08
C THR A 20 -3.94 -10.34 0.42
N ILE A 21 -2.83 -10.04 1.07
CA ILE A 21 -1.50 -10.30 0.50
C ILE A 21 -1.21 -11.80 0.47
N ILE A 22 -1.56 -12.55 1.51
CA ILE A 22 -1.36 -14.00 1.55
C ILE A 22 -2.19 -14.70 0.47
N ALA A 23 -3.45 -14.31 0.29
CA ALA A 23 -4.32 -14.87 -0.74
C ALA A 23 -3.81 -14.62 -2.17
N ASN A 24 -3.08 -13.53 -2.38
CA ASN A 24 -2.52 -13.15 -3.68
C ASN A 24 -1.04 -13.50 -3.87
N ARG A 25 -0.44 -14.25 -2.95
CA ARG A 25 0.98 -14.63 -2.98
C ARG A 25 1.43 -15.21 -4.32
N ASP A 26 0.72 -16.23 -4.80
CA ASP A 26 1.11 -16.94 -6.02
C ASP A 26 0.90 -16.07 -7.27
N TYR A 27 -0.17 -15.28 -7.32
CA TYR A 27 -0.41 -14.30 -8.35
C TYR A 27 0.69 -13.23 -8.45
N LEU A 28 1.12 -12.68 -7.32
CA LEU A 28 2.23 -11.72 -7.27
C LEU A 28 3.55 -12.33 -7.71
N SER A 29 3.80 -13.60 -7.36
CA SER A 29 5.00 -14.33 -7.77
C SER A 29 4.97 -14.67 -9.27
N GLU A 30 3.81 -14.96 -9.85
CA GLU A 30 3.65 -15.19 -11.30
C GLU A 30 3.95 -13.92 -12.10
N ILE A 31 3.40 -12.78 -11.68
CA ILE A 31 3.67 -11.48 -12.32
C ILE A 31 5.17 -11.17 -12.26
N ASP A 32 5.77 -11.28 -11.09
CA ASP A 32 7.19 -11.00 -10.92
C ASP A 32 8.06 -11.98 -11.72
N GLY A 33 7.71 -13.26 -11.75
CA GLY A 33 8.44 -14.29 -12.51
C GLY A 33 8.47 -14.06 -14.01
N ALA A 34 7.53 -13.30 -14.56
CA ALA A 34 7.50 -12.96 -15.98
C ALA A 34 8.59 -11.95 -16.38
N ILE A 35 9.00 -11.05 -15.48
CA ILE A 35 9.98 -9.98 -15.75
C ILE A 35 11.02 -9.79 -14.62
N GLY A 36 10.97 -10.62 -13.58
CA GLY A 36 11.85 -10.63 -12.41
C GLY A 36 12.34 -12.04 -12.09
N ASP A 37 12.43 -12.36 -10.79
CA ASP A 37 12.87 -13.67 -10.29
C ASP A 37 11.76 -14.46 -9.58
N GLY A 38 10.55 -13.95 -9.55
CA GLY A 38 9.36 -14.62 -9.00
C GLY A 38 9.28 -14.62 -7.48
N ASP A 39 10.11 -13.86 -6.80
CA ASP A 39 10.19 -13.87 -5.34
C ASP A 39 9.26 -12.84 -4.64
N HIS A 40 8.65 -11.91 -5.40
CA HIS A 40 7.86 -10.81 -4.85
C HIS A 40 6.72 -11.29 -3.94
N GLY A 41 5.87 -12.17 -4.43
CA GLY A 41 4.75 -12.69 -3.65
C GLY A 41 5.20 -13.50 -2.43
N ILE A 42 6.27 -14.29 -2.56
CA ILE A 42 6.84 -15.07 -1.45
C ILE A 42 7.34 -14.14 -0.35
N ASN A 43 8.10 -13.10 -0.72
CA ASN A 43 8.67 -12.15 0.24
C ASN A 43 7.58 -11.29 0.90
N MET A 44 6.60 -10.79 0.12
CA MET A 44 5.46 -10.07 0.69
C MET A 44 4.70 -10.95 1.70
N ALA A 45 4.31 -12.17 1.32
CA ALA A 45 3.61 -13.08 2.22
C ALA A 45 4.44 -13.41 3.47
N LYS A 46 5.76 -13.52 3.37
CA LYS A 46 6.65 -13.72 4.53
C LYS A 46 6.55 -12.58 5.53
N GLY A 47 6.70 -11.33 5.08
CA GLY A 47 6.62 -10.15 5.97
C GLY A 47 5.24 -9.98 6.59
N PHE A 48 4.17 -10.15 5.80
CA PHE A 48 2.81 -10.07 6.30
C PHE A 48 2.45 -11.20 7.28
N ASN A 49 2.97 -12.42 7.12
CA ASN A 49 2.81 -13.49 8.10
C ASN A 49 3.53 -13.17 9.42
N LEU A 50 4.73 -12.58 9.39
CA LEU A 50 5.42 -12.13 10.60
C LEU A 50 4.59 -11.08 11.35
N CYS A 51 3.98 -10.14 10.62
CA CYS A 51 3.05 -9.18 11.21
C CYS A 51 1.84 -9.89 11.85
N ALA A 52 1.20 -10.83 11.15
CA ALA A 52 0.06 -11.58 11.67
C ALA A 52 0.36 -12.27 13.00
N GLU A 53 1.53 -12.93 13.11
CA GLU A 53 1.96 -13.55 14.36
C GLU A 53 2.21 -12.50 15.47
N SER A 54 2.73 -11.33 15.11
CA SER A 54 3.05 -10.27 16.05
C SER A 54 1.82 -9.52 16.58
N ILE A 55 0.73 -9.42 15.81
CA ILE A 55 -0.52 -8.75 16.22
C ILE A 55 -1.54 -9.71 16.85
N LYS A 56 -1.31 -11.01 16.75
CA LYS A 56 -2.25 -12.04 17.17
C LYS A 56 -2.68 -11.90 18.64
N GLY A 57 -3.98 -11.74 18.83
CA GLY A 57 -4.58 -11.60 20.17
C GLY A 57 -4.28 -10.26 20.86
N ARG A 58 -3.76 -9.27 20.13
CA ARG A 58 -3.53 -7.91 20.63
C ARG A 58 -4.64 -6.99 20.12
N ASP A 59 -5.00 -6.02 20.96
CA ASP A 59 -6.00 -4.99 20.65
C ASP A 59 -5.23 -3.68 20.42
N LEU A 60 -4.84 -3.47 19.17
CA LEU A 60 -3.96 -2.38 18.75
C LEU A 60 -4.76 -1.25 18.11
N THR A 61 -4.31 -0.02 18.32
CA THR A 61 -4.74 1.13 17.52
C THR A 61 -4.25 0.99 16.07
N VAL A 62 -4.82 1.78 15.16
CA VAL A 62 -4.39 1.76 13.73
C VAL A 62 -2.92 2.10 13.60
N SER A 63 -2.44 3.11 14.33
CA SER A 63 -1.02 3.49 14.36
C SER A 63 -0.14 2.34 14.84
N GLU A 64 -0.46 1.75 16.01
CA GLU A 64 0.33 0.63 16.56
C GLU A 64 0.35 -0.60 15.65
N ALA A 65 -0.77 -0.93 15.00
CA ALA A 65 -0.85 -2.06 14.09
C ALA A 65 -0.05 -1.81 12.79
N LEU A 66 -0.06 -0.58 12.28
CA LEU A 66 0.78 -0.17 11.14
C LEU A 66 2.26 -0.12 11.50
N ASP A 67 2.64 0.31 12.73
CA ASP A 67 4.02 0.22 13.22
C ASP A 67 4.51 -1.23 13.23
N VAL A 68 3.70 -2.17 13.78
CA VAL A 68 4.05 -3.60 13.78
C VAL A 68 4.18 -4.15 12.36
N LEU A 69 3.32 -3.72 11.43
CA LEU A 69 3.43 -4.12 10.03
C LEU A 69 4.72 -3.56 9.40
N SER A 70 5.02 -2.29 9.63
CA SER A 70 6.27 -1.65 9.17
C SER A 70 7.51 -2.42 9.65
N ASP A 71 7.62 -2.67 10.94
CA ASP A 71 8.77 -3.38 11.54
C ASP A 71 8.89 -4.79 10.97
N SER A 72 7.76 -5.52 10.87
CA SER A 72 7.73 -6.88 10.31
C SER A 72 8.21 -6.93 8.85
N LEU A 73 7.91 -5.91 8.06
CA LEU A 73 8.36 -5.81 6.67
C LEU A 73 9.83 -5.43 6.60
N MET A 74 10.29 -4.44 7.38
CA MET A 74 11.69 -4.01 7.39
C MET A 74 12.63 -5.12 7.84
N GLU A 75 12.27 -5.88 8.87
CA GLU A 75 13.09 -6.94 9.44
C GLU A 75 12.92 -8.29 8.71
N GLY A 76 11.72 -8.57 8.20
CA GLY A 76 11.33 -9.88 7.68
C GLY A 76 11.61 -10.09 6.20
N ILE A 77 11.69 -9.01 5.41
CA ILE A 77 11.86 -9.08 3.95
C ILE A 77 13.26 -8.59 3.56
N GLY A 78 13.99 -9.43 2.84
CA GLY A 78 15.28 -9.04 2.26
C GLY A 78 15.16 -8.12 1.05
N GLY A 79 16.24 -7.51 0.65
CA GLY A 79 16.33 -6.64 -0.53
C GLY A 79 15.69 -5.26 -0.30
N SER A 80 15.17 -4.64 -1.36
CA SER A 80 14.59 -3.30 -1.30
C SER A 80 13.12 -3.26 -0.85
N MET A 81 12.39 -4.37 -0.97
CA MET A 81 10.94 -4.41 -0.66
C MET A 81 10.64 -4.08 0.79
N GLY A 82 11.39 -4.65 1.74
CA GLY A 82 11.21 -4.39 3.17
C GLY A 82 11.26 -2.89 3.48
N PRO A 83 12.36 -2.20 3.18
CA PRO A 83 12.48 -0.77 3.37
C PRO A 83 11.41 0.06 2.64
N LEU A 84 11.06 -0.30 1.39
CA LEU A 84 10.06 0.45 0.61
C LEU A 84 8.66 0.38 1.25
N TYR A 85 8.15 -0.82 1.52
CA TYR A 85 6.83 -0.97 2.15
C TYR A 85 6.84 -0.54 3.62
N GLY A 86 7.91 -0.87 4.35
CA GLY A 86 8.04 -0.48 5.74
C GLY A 86 8.00 1.04 5.92
N SER A 87 8.69 1.81 5.08
CA SER A 87 8.66 3.29 5.16
C SER A 87 7.27 3.86 4.91
N ILE A 88 6.49 3.28 3.98
CA ILE A 88 5.10 3.70 3.75
C ILE A 88 4.29 3.54 5.04
N PHE A 89 4.30 2.34 5.64
CA PHE A 89 3.50 2.08 6.84
C PHE A 89 4.00 2.84 8.06
N MET A 90 5.30 3.08 8.17
CA MET A 90 5.87 3.95 9.22
C MET A 90 5.34 5.39 9.12
N GLY A 91 5.38 5.99 7.93
CA GLY A 91 4.84 7.33 7.72
C GLY A 91 3.34 7.41 7.96
N MET A 92 2.59 6.38 7.53
CA MET A 92 1.15 6.27 7.80
C MET A 92 0.86 6.18 9.30
N ALA A 93 1.61 5.38 10.04
CA ALA A 93 1.44 5.18 11.48
C ALA A 93 1.70 6.48 12.26
N GLU A 94 2.80 7.14 11.97
CA GLU A 94 3.20 8.39 12.64
C GLU A 94 2.18 9.51 12.46
N SER A 95 1.65 9.64 11.25
CA SER A 95 0.68 10.68 10.87
C SER A 95 -0.59 10.68 11.72
N ILE A 96 -1.01 9.52 12.21
CA ILE A 96 -2.28 9.35 12.94
C ILE A 96 -2.09 8.97 14.41
N ARG A 97 -0.87 8.97 14.92
CA ARG A 97 -0.51 8.47 16.27
C ARG A 97 -1.33 9.11 17.39
N ASP A 98 -1.58 10.40 17.30
CA ASP A 98 -2.29 11.18 18.30
C ASP A 98 -3.79 11.36 17.99
N CYS A 99 -4.34 10.64 17.02
CA CYS A 99 -5.74 10.72 16.64
C CYS A 99 -6.63 9.79 17.48
N ASP A 100 -7.72 10.28 18.05
CA ASP A 100 -8.76 9.42 18.64
C ASP A 100 -9.67 8.79 17.56
N LYS A 101 -9.93 9.56 16.50
CA LYS A 101 -10.71 9.17 15.33
C LYS A 101 -10.00 9.62 14.07
N ILE A 102 -10.15 8.82 13.03
CA ILE A 102 -9.56 9.10 11.73
C ILE A 102 -10.70 9.49 10.78
N ASP A 103 -10.80 10.79 10.49
CA ASP A 103 -11.68 11.34 9.48
C ASP A 103 -10.96 11.40 8.11
N ALA A 104 -11.66 11.89 7.10
CA ALA A 104 -11.10 11.99 5.75
C ALA A 104 -9.83 12.87 5.68
N THR A 105 -9.73 13.89 6.53
CA THR A 105 -8.55 14.78 6.58
C THR A 105 -7.35 14.05 7.18
N ALA A 106 -7.53 13.38 8.31
CA ALA A 106 -6.49 12.59 8.95
C ALA A 106 -6.05 11.42 8.03
N PHE A 107 -7.01 10.76 7.36
CA PHE A 107 -6.70 9.69 6.40
C PHE A 107 -5.92 10.22 5.18
N SER A 108 -6.24 11.41 4.67
CA SER A 108 -5.48 12.07 3.60
C SER A 108 -4.04 12.36 4.03
N GLY A 109 -3.85 12.87 5.25
CA GLY A 109 -2.53 13.08 5.85
C GLY A 109 -1.75 11.77 5.95
N MET A 110 -2.38 10.73 6.48
CA MET A 110 -1.81 9.39 6.59
C MET A 110 -1.28 8.86 5.25
N LEU A 111 -2.07 8.95 4.18
CA LEU A 111 -1.64 8.54 2.83
C LEU A 111 -0.47 9.39 2.32
N ARG A 112 -0.53 10.71 2.53
CA ARG A 112 0.52 11.65 2.09
C ARG A 112 1.84 11.39 2.80
N ASP A 113 1.83 11.20 4.12
CA ASP A 113 3.03 10.98 4.92
C ASP A 113 3.65 9.62 4.59
N GLY A 114 2.84 8.58 4.34
CA GLY A 114 3.33 7.30 3.82
C GLY A 114 4.03 7.44 2.48
N LEU A 115 3.46 8.20 1.54
CA LEU A 115 4.11 8.48 0.25
C LEU A 115 5.40 9.29 0.45
N SER A 116 5.39 10.29 1.31
CA SER A 116 6.56 11.14 1.58
C SER A 116 7.73 10.32 2.13
N CYS A 117 7.49 9.44 3.10
CA CYS A 117 8.53 8.54 3.64
C CYS A 117 9.13 7.63 2.56
N LEU A 118 8.32 7.16 1.60
CA LEU A 118 8.85 6.39 0.48
C LEU A 118 9.69 7.28 -0.47
N GLN A 119 9.28 8.50 -0.74
CA GLN A 119 10.01 9.46 -1.59
C GLN A 119 11.35 9.89 -0.98
N ASP A 120 11.48 9.87 0.35
CA ASP A 120 12.75 10.18 1.03
C ASP A 120 13.83 9.11 0.76
N ILE A 121 13.44 7.89 0.41
CA ILE A 121 14.37 6.77 0.15
C ILE A 121 14.38 6.29 -1.30
N SER A 122 13.54 6.87 -2.18
CA SER A 122 13.43 6.48 -3.58
C SER A 122 13.17 7.67 -4.49
N GLU A 123 14.00 7.82 -5.51
CA GLU A 123 13.82 8.85 -6.56
C GLU A 123 12.84 8.42 -7.67
N ALA A 124 12.25 7.22 -7.54
CA ALA A 124 11.32 6.70 -8.53
C ALA A 124 10.04 7.53 -8.63
N GLY A 125 9.47 7.59 -9.82
CA GLY A 125 8.25 8.32 -10.11
C GLY A 125 7.26 7.56 -10.97
N VAL A 126 6.15 8.22 -11.29
CA VAL A 126 5.17 7.69 -12.25
C VAL A 126 5.80 7.54 -13.63
N GLY A 127 5.61 6.39 -14.25
CA GLY A 127 6.20 6.05 -15.55
C GLY A 127 7.51 5.27 -15.46
N ASP A 128 7.98 4.91 -14.26
CA ASP A 128 9.19 4.10 -14.05
C ASP A 128 8.91 2.59 -14.00
N LYS A 129 7.64 2.22 -13.98
CA LYS A 129 7.12 0.85 -13.86
C LYS A 129 7.49 0.25 -12.50
N CYS A 130 6.85 0.76 -11.45
CA CYS A 130 7.10 0.38 -10.07
C CYS A 130 5.92 0.73 -9.15
N ILE A 131 6.08 0.56 -7.85
CA ILE A 131 5.10 0.90 -6.82
C ILE A 131 4.56 2.34 -6.93
N MET A 132 5.39 3.31 -7.38
CA MET A 132 5.02 4.71 -7.49
C MET A 132 3.93 4.96 -8.54
N ASP A 133 3.84 4.12 -9.58
CA ASP A 133 2.80 4.20 -10.61
C ASP A 133 1.39 3.96 -10.03
N THR A 134 1.29 3.26 -8.91
CA THR A 134 0.05 3.07 -8.18
C THR A 134 -0.09 4.05 -7.02
N LEU A 135 0.93 4.20 -6.19
CA LEU A 135 0.84 4.95 -4.93
C LEU A 135 0.60 6.44 -5.17
N ILE A 136 1.38 7.09 -6.04
CA ILE A 136 1.26 8.53 -6.30
C ILE A 136 -0.14 8.90 -6.80
N PRO A 137 -0.67 8.30 -7.89
CA PRO A 137 -2.00 8.63 -8.39
C PRO A 137 -3.11 8.37 -7.37
N THR A 138 -2.95 7.33 -6.53
CA THR A 138 -3.93 6.99 -5.50
C THR A 138 -4.02 8.08 -4.42
N VAL A 139 -2.87 8.53 -3.91
CA VAL A 139 -2.80 9.62 -2.92
C VAL A 139 -3.37 10.91 -3.51
N GLU A 140 -2.94 11.27 -4.72
CA GLU A 140 -3.41 12.48 -5.41
C GLU A 140 -4.94 12.46 -5.68
N ALA A 141 -5.49 11.30 -6.05
CA ALA A 141 -6.93 11.16 -6.27
C ALA A 141 -7.73 11.36 -4.99
N PHE A 142 -7.27 10.82 -3.86
CA PHE A 142 -7.92 11.04 -2.56
C PHE A 142 -7.87 12.52 -2.16
N GLU A 143 -6.70 13.16 -2.26
CA GLU A 143 -6.55 14.58 -1.94
C GLU A 143 -7.39 15.48 -2.84
N LEU A 144 -7.46 15.18 -4.13
CA LEU A 144 -8.29 15.93 -5.08
C LEU A 144 -9.77 15.81 -4.72
N ALA A 145 -10.21 14.60 -4.35
CA ALA A 145 -11.57 14.38 -3.89
C ALA A 145 -11.90 15.22 -2.64
N GLN A 146 -10.98 15.30 -1.67
CA GLN A 146 -11.14 16.14 -0.49
C GLN A 146 -11.22 17.63 -0.85
N LYS A 147 -10.34 18.11 -1.74
CA LYS A 147 -10.39 19.51 -2.25
C LYS A 147 -11.71 19.82 -2.98
N GLN A 148 -12.36 18.82 -3.56
CA GLN A 148 -13.67 18.93 -4.20
C GLN A 148 -14.85 18.74 -3.23
N ASN A 149 -14.58 18.64 -1.93
CA ASN A 149 -15.58 18.42 -0.88
C ASN A 149 -16.39 17.11 -1.09
N LYS A 150 -15.78 16.07 -1.65
CA LYS A 150 -16.38 14.75 -1.71
C LYS A 150 -16.48 14.14 -0.31
N SER A 151 -17.49 13.29 -0.11
CA SER A 151 -17.61 12.50 1.12
C SER A 151 -16.41 11.56 1.29
N PHE A 152 -16.18 11.07 2.49
CA PHE A 152 -15.11 10.12 2.75
C PHE A 152 -15.26 8.86 1.89
N VAL A 153 -16.48 8.30 1.81
CA VAL A 153 -16.80 7.13 0.97
C VAL A 153 -16.51 7.39 -0.51
N GLU A 154 -16.97 8.53 -1.06
CA GLU A 154 -16.67 8.87 -2.46
C GLU A 154 -15.16 9.00 -2.70
N SER A 155 -14.41 9.56 -1.72
CA SER A 155 -12.96 9.70 -1.83
C SER A 155 -12.25 8.34 -1.79
N LEU A 156 -12.72 7.40 -0.95
CA LEU A 156 -12.23 6.01 -0.93
C LEU A 156 -12.47 5.31 -2.27
N HIS A 157 -13.65 5.49 -2.87
CA HIS A 157 -13.94 4.92 -4.20
C HIS A 157 -13.05 5.50 -5.31
N LEU A 158 -12.81 6.81 -5.29
CA LEU A 158 -11.92 7.47 -6.27
C LEU A 158 -10.47 7.01 -6.11
N MET A 159 -9.99 6.85 -4.88
CA MET A 159 -8.66 6.32 -4.64
C MET A 159 -8.52 4.86 -5.11
N LYS A 160 -9.52 4.00 -4.90
CA LYS A 160 -9.52 2.62 -5.42
C LYS A 160 -9.43 2.60 -6.96
N ASN A 161 -10.22 3.44 -7.62
CA ASN A 161 -10.17 3.55 -9.09
C ASN A 161 -8.79 4.02 -9.58
N ALA A 162 -8.16 4.98 -8.91
CA ALA A 162 -6.82 5.44 -9.23
C ALA A 162 -5.76 4.36 -8.98
N ALA A 163 -5.88 3.57 -7.91
CA ALA A 163 -4.99 2.45 -7.63
C ALA A 163 -5.03 1.39 -8.76
N HIS A 164 -6.22 1.03 -9.21
CA HIS A 164 -6.38 0.10 -10.34
C HIS A 164 -5.81 0.67 -11.64
N ALA A 165 -6.14 1.93 -11.97
CA ALA A 165 -5.63 2.58 -13.18
C ALA A 165 -4.09 2.71 -13.16
N GLY A 166 -3.51 3.05 -12.00
CA GLY A 166 -2.07 3.14 -11.82
C GLY A 166 -1.37 1.80 -12.02
N ARG A 167 -1.88 0.74 -11.38
CA ARG A 167 -1.39 -0.63 -11.61
C ARG A 167 -1.47 -1.01 -13.09
N ASP A 168 -2.63 -0.80 -13.72
CA ASP A 168 -2.88 -1.22 -15.11
C ASP A 168 -2.01 -0.45 -16.10
N SER A 169 -1.68 0.81 -15.82
CA SER A 169 -0.77 1.61 -16.64
C SER A 169 0.61 0.98 -16.78
N THR A 170 1.05 0.20 -15.81
CA THR A 170 2.37 -0.47 -15.84
C THR A 170 2.48 -1.51 -16.95
N LEU A 171 1.35 -2.01 -17.48
CA LEU A 171 1.32 -2.98 -18.59
C LEU A 171 2.02 -2.42 -19.83
N ASP A 172 1.80 -1.14 -20.14
CA ASP A 172 2.31 -0.48 -21.34
C ASP A 172 3.68 0.17 -21.14
N LEU A 173 4.18 0.22 -19.90
CA LEU A 173 5.47 0.82 -19.58
C LEU A 173 6.63 -0.15 -19.80
N VAL A 174 7.79 0.43 -20.13
CA VAL A 174 9.09 -0.24 -20.05
C VAL A 174 9.72 0.07 -18.71
N ALA A 175 10.16 -0.95 -17.97
CA ALA A 175 10.76 -0.77 -16.67
C ALA A 175 12.07 0.02 -16.76
N LYS A 176 12.17 1.09 -15.96
CA LYS A 176 13.38 1.92 -15.88
C LYS A 176 14.23 1.61 -14.65
N ILE A 177 13.62 1.00 -13.62
CA ILE A 177 14.26 0.66 -12.35
C ILE A 177 14.03 -0.81 -11.99
N GLY A 178 14.70 -1.26 -10.95
CA GLY A 178 14.58 -2.63 -10.45
C GLY A 178 15.14 -3.68 -11.41
N ARG A 179 14.82 -4.96 -11.14
CA ARG A 179 15.32 -6.10 -11.92
C ARG A 179 14.78 -6.11 -13.35
N ALA A 180 13.51 -5.75 -13.52
CA ALA A 180 12.83 -5.73 -14.82
C ALA A 180 13.47 -4.75 -15.80
N SER A 181 14.15 -3.69 -15.35
CA SER A 181 14.83 -2.72 -16.21
C SER A 181 15.92 -3.36 -17.09
N ARG A 182 16.51 -4.47 -16.65
CA ARG A 182 17.53 -5.21 -17.41
C ARG A 182 16.95 -5.87 -18.68
N LEU A 183 15.63 -6.02 -18.74
CA LEU A 183 14.95 -6.62 -19.89
C LEU A 183 14.63 -5.61 -20.99
N GLY A 184 14.68 -4.30 -20.71
CA GLY A 184 14.30 -3.24 -21.65
C GLY A 184 12.87 -3.46 -22.17
N GLU A 185 12.67 -3.37 -23.48
CA GLU A 185 11.35 -3.54 -24.12
C GLU A 185 10.65 -4.88 -23.79
N ARG A 186 11.40 -5.90 -23.40
CA ARG A 186 10.80 -7.20 -22.99
C ARG A 186 10.05 -7.12 -21.66
N SER A 187 10.21 -6.04 -20.90
CA SER A 187 9.42 -5.79 -19.69
C SER A 187 8.01 -5.25 -19.97
N ARG A 188 7.73 -4.80 -21.20
CA ARG A 188 6.41 -4.33 -21.64
C ARG A 188 5.45 -5.51 -21.82
N GLY A 189 4.17 -5.28 -21.57
CA GLY A 189 3.12 -6.31 -21.73
C GLY A 189 2.88 -7.16 -20.47
N VAL A 190 3.60 -6.87 -19.36
CA VAL A 190 3.43 -7.51 -18.06
C VAL A 190 3.20 -6.44 -17.01
N LEU A 191 2.33 -6.67 -16.05
CA LEU A 191 2.14 -5.77 -14.90
C LEU A 191 3.41 -5.70 -14.04
N ASP A 192 3.58 -4.60 -13.32
CA ASP A 192 4.61 -4.53 -12.28
C ASP A 192 4.11 -5.16 -10.98
N ALA A 193 4.93 -6.02 -10.36
CA ALA A 193 4.55 -6.72 -9.12
C ALA A 193 4.41 -5.77 -7.93
N GLY A 194 5.27 -4.74 -7.84
CA GLY A 194 5.20 -3.70 -6.81
C GLY A 194 3.95 -2.83 -6.94
N ALA A 195 3.63 -2.37 -8.15
CA ALA A 195 2.40 -1.64 -8.43
C ALA A 195 1.16 -2.50 -8.12
N THR A 196 1.22 -3.80 -8.41
CA THR A 196 0.12 -4.74 -8.18
C THR A 196 -0.12 -4.97 -6.69
N SER A 197 0.90 -5.26 -5.90
CA SER A 197 0.76 -5.45 -4.45
C SER A 197 0.36 -4.14 -3.74
N CYS A 198 0.86 -2.98 -4.20
CA CYS A 198 0.41 -1.68 -3.71
C CYS A 198 -1.09 -1.45 -3.99
N CYS A 199 -1.58 -1.80 -5.18
CA CYS A 199 -2.99 -1.71 -5.53
C CYS A 199 -3.86 -2.59 -4.62
N LEU A 200 -3.45 -3.84 -4.38
CA LEU A 200 -4.15 -4.76 -3.47
C LEU A 200 -4.24 -4.20 -2.05
N ILE A 201 -3.13 -3.70 -1.51
CA ILE A 201 -3.06 -3.11 -0.16
C ILE A 201 -3.95 -1.87 -0.05
N LEU A 202 -3.85 -0.93 -0.99
CA LEU A 202 -4.61 0.33 -0.93
C LEU A 202 -6.11 0.10 -1.14
N THR A 203 -6.49 -0.83 -2.01
CA THR A 203 -7.88 -1.21 -2.22
C THR A 203 -8.47 -1.86 -0.97
N GLN A 204 -7.76 -2.83 -0.38
CA GLN A 204 -8.21 -3.47 0.86
C GLN A 204 -8.28 -2.47 2.01
N LEU A 205 -7.29 -1.59 2.16
CA LEU A 205 -7.32 -0.53 3.18
C LEU A 205 -8.57 0.35 3.03
N ALA A 206 -8.92 0.75 1.81
CA ALA A 206 -10.12 1.53 1.56
C ALA A 206 -11.40 0.77 1.93
N ASP A 207 -11.50 -0.51 1.58
CA ASP A 207 -12.63 -1.37 1.91
C ASP A 207 -12.75 -1.57 3.43
N SER A 208 -11.63 -1.80 4.12
CA SER A 208 -11.57 -1.96 5.57
C SER A 208 -12.02 -0.70 6.31
N VAL A 209 -11.62 0.46 5.82
CA VAL A 209 -12.02 1.77 6.37
C VAL A 209 -13.51 2.03 6.10
N GLU A 210 -13.99 1.82 4.86
CA GLU A 210 -15.39 2.06 4.49
C GLU A 210 -16.36 1.28 5.38
N GLN A 211 -16.06 0.02 5.71
CA GLN A 211 -16.87 -0.83 6.59
C GLN A 211 -16.95 -0.32 8.04
N ARG A 212 -16.02 0.53 8.47
CA ARG A 212 -15.89 1.02 9.84
C ARG A 212 -16.28 2.48 10.00
N LEU A 213 -16.71 3.16 8.93
CA LEU A 213 -17.18 4.54 8.98
C LEU A 213 -18.49 4.65 9.76
N VAL A 214 -18.57 5.66 10.65
CA VAL A 214 -19.75 6.02 11.45
C VAL A 214 -20.10 7.49 11.30
#